data_e9a46a7a06acbb834510cf24b7cb5030
#
_entry.id   e9a46a7a06acbb834510cf24b7cb5030
#
_cell.length_a   1.000
_cell.length_b   1.000
_cell.length_c   1.000
_cell.angle_alpha   90.00
_cell.angle_beta   90.00
_cell.angle_gamma   90.00
#
_symmetry.space_group_name_H-M   'P 1'
#
loop_
_entity.id
_entity.type
_entity.pdbx_description
1 polymer ?
#
loop_
_entity_poly.entity_id
_entity_poly.type
_entity_poly.pdbx_seq_one_letter_code
_entity_poly.pdbx_strand_id
1 'polypeptide(L)'
;MVMNRRATSLIKDQYYHLWIAASKDQLFFASDLDKAFFISLLQDCLSPRKRLSHRTTSDANYAAMIDLIAFSLTNFGVNLLVYAVSTTSVQAFGQQLLTRYASYVQAQKSWEVLPFDSIFVHDLLADEHEALAVSREIHLLHDDWEYDRYSSIGFYLHDRRGDWMQAWHLANLFHNDSLWYRQFMLDDSHIGVRQFEFIET
;
A
#
# COMPACT_ATOMS: atom_id res chain seq x y z
N MET A 1 -4.62 5.09 48.66
CA MET A 1 -5.30 4.96 47.36
C MET A 1 -4.37 5.48 46.28
N VAL A 2 -3.59 4.58 45.67
CA VAL A 2 -2.54 4.95 44.69
C VAL A 2 -3.17 4.84 43.33
N MET A 3 -3.40 5.98 42.68
CA MET A 3 -3.86 6.04 41.30
C MET A 3 -2.72 5.59 40.37
N ASN A 4 -2.89 4.38 39.85
CA ASN A 4 -2.01 3.81 38.84
C ASN A 4 -2.29 4.55 37.52
N ARG A 5 -1.54 5.61 37.22
CA ARG A 5 -1.49 6.22 35.89
C ARG A 5 -0.86 5.20 34.96
N ARG A 6 -1.69 4.45 34.21
CA ARG A 6 -1.23 3.75 33.01
C ARG A 6 -0.61 4.81 32.10
N ALA A 7 0.72 4.74 31.96
CA ALA A 7 1.41 5.45 30.92
C ALA A 7 0.81 4.97 29.59
N THR A 8 0.07 5.86 28.92
CA THR A 8 -0.30 5.66 27.52
C THR A 8 1.02 5.64 26.77
N SER A 9 1.48 4.47 26.36
CA SER A 9 2.58 4.31 25.43
C SER A 9 2.24 5.18 24.23
N LEU A 10 3.01 6.24 23.99
CA LEU A 10 2.99 6.98 22.76
C LEU A 10 3.39 5.97 21.68
N ILE A 11 2.40 5.46 20.94
CA ILE A 11 2.64 4.60 19.79
C ILE A 11 3.38 5.50 18.82
N LYS A 12 4.68 5.20 18.63
CA LYS A 12 5.48 5.84 17.59
C LYS A 12 4.92 5.43 16.23
N ASP A 13 5.12 6.27 15.25
CA ASP A 13 4.90 5.94 13.85
C ASP A 13 5.55 4.60 13.51
N GLN A 14 4.84 3.74 12.80
CA GLN A 14 5.22 2.34 12.60
C GLN A 14 4.97 1.91 11.15
N TYR A 15 5.66 0.86 10.74
CA TYR A 15 5.45 0.23 9.44
C TYR A 15 4.28 -0.74 9.49
N TYR A 16 3.48 -0.74 8.43
CA TYR A 16 2.37 -1.67 8.25
C TYR A 16 2.38 -2.24 6.84
N HIS A 17 2.12 -3.53 6.73
CA HIS A 17 1.76 -4.17 5.48
C HIS A 17 0.24 -4.24 5.38
N LEU A 18 -0.32 -3.75 4.28
CA LEU A 18 -1.74 -3.81 3.98
C LEU A 18 -1.96 -4.72 2.79
N TRP A 19 -2.90 -5.63 2.92
CA TRP A 19 -3.36 -6.47 1.83
C TRP A 19 -4.87 -6.26 1.62
N ILE A 20 -5.23 -5.95 0.37
CA ILE A 20 -6.60 -5.74 -0.07
C ILE A 20 -6.84 -6.68 -1.24
N ALA A 21 -7.82 -7.58 -1.13
CA ALA A 21 -8.11 -8.56 -2.16
C ALA A 21 -9.62 -8.77 -2.33
N ALA A 22 -10.01 -9.36 -3.45
CA ALA A 22 -11.35 -9.91 -3.60
C ALA A 22 -11.49 -11.18 -2.75
N SER A 23 -12.69 -11.45 -2.26
CA SER A 23 -12.99 -12.75 -1.64
C SER A 23 -13.08 -13.82 -2.73
N LYS A 24 -12.56 -15.02 -2.41
CA LYS A 24 -12.67 -16.29 -3.16
C LYS A 24 -12.69 -16.17 -4.69
N ASP A 25 -11.59 -16.48 -5.33
CA ASP A 25 -11.44 -16.74 -6.77
C ASP A 25 -11.95 -15.62 -7.71
N GLN A 26 -12.27 -14.45 -7.19
CA GLN A 26 -12.70 -13.31 -7.98
C GLN A 26 -11.50 -12.42 -8.32
N LEU A 27 -11.53 -11.86 -9.53
CA LEU A 27 -10.59 -10.81 -9.89
C LEU A 27 -10.94 -9.53 -9.13
N PHE A 28 -9.95 -8.98 -8.41
CA PHE A 28 -10.06 -7.66 -7.81
C PHE A 28 -10.03 -6.59 -8.91
N PHE A 29 -9.13 -6.75 -9.88
CA PHE A 29 -9.04 -5.91 -11.06
C PHE A 29 -9.37 -6.73 -12.32
N ALA A 30 -10.43 -6.35 -13.02
CA ALA A 30 -10.82 -7.02 -14.26
C ALA A 30 -10.05 -6.48 -15.49
N SER A 31 -9.41 -5.33 -15.36
CA SER A 31 -8.69 -4.66 -16.45
C SER A 31 -7.56 -3.76 -15.94
N ASP A 32 -6.70 -3.36 -16.87
CA ASP A 32 -5.66 -2.35 -16.64
C ASP A 32 -6.24 -0.98 -16.27
N LEU A 33 -7.44 -0.66 -16.74
CA LEU A 33 -8.14 0.57 -16.38
C LEU A 33 -8.52 0.58 -14.90
N ASP A 34 -8.91 -0.57 -14.35
CA ASP A 34 -9.24 -0.70 -12.94
C ASP A 34 -8.00 -0.48 -12.06
N LYS A 35 -6.85 -1.04 -12.46
CA LYS A 35 -5.56 -0.81 -11.79
C LYS A 35 -5.15 0.66 -11.86
N ALA A 36 -5.26 1.28 -13.04
CA ALA A 36 -4.95 2.69 -13.21
C ALA A 36 -5.85 3.58 -12.36
N PHE A 37 -7.15 3.25 -12.27
CA PHE A 37 -8.08 3.95 -11.39
C PHE A 37 -7.67 3.80 -9.92
N PHE A 38 -7.31 2.59 -9.47
CA PHE A 38 -6.88 2.38 -8.09
C PHE A 38 -5.61 3.17 -7.74
N ILE A 39 -4.64 3.25 -8.66
CA ILE A 39 -3.46 4.12 -8.50
C ILE A 39 -3.89 5.59 -8.36
N SER A 40 -4.88 6.05 -9.13
CA SER A 40 -5.40 7.41 -8.99
C SER A 40 -6.05 7.65 -7.62
N LEU A 41 -6.70 6.62 -7.02
CA LEU A 41 -7.21 6.71 -5.65
C LEU A 41 -6.09 6.86 -4.63
N LEU A 42 -4.98 6.10 -4.78
CA LEU A 42 -3.80 6.26 -3.91
C LEU A 42 -3.26 7.68 -4.00
N GLN A 43 -3.11 8.21 -5.21
CA GLN A 43 -2.66 9.58 -5.45
C GLN A 43 -3.60 10.62 -4.80
N ASP A 44 -4.90 10.49 -4.98
CA ASP A 44 -5.89 11.41 -4.40
C ASP A 44 -5.86 11.40 -2.86
N CYS A 45 -5.66 10.23 -2.26
CA CYS A 45 -5.63 10.08 -0.82
C CYS A 45 -4.33 10.58 -0.18
N LEU A 46 -3.20 10.49 -0.90
CA LEU A 46 -1.86 10.68 -0.34
C LEU A 46 -1.10 11.88 -0.90
N SER A 47 -1.57 12.53 -1.99
CA SER A 47 -0.94 13.77 -2.46
C SER A 47 -1.20 14.90 -1.47
N PRO A 48 -0.15 15.66 -1.11
CA PRO A 48 -0.33 16.85 -0.28
C PRO A 48 -1.29 17.83 -0.93
N ARG A 49 -2.37 18.18 -0.25
CA ARG A 49 -3.35 19.14 -0.79
C ARG A 49 -2.71 20.52 -0.89
N LYS A 50 -2.46 20.97 -2.10
CA LYS A 50 -2.22 22.40 -2.36
C LYS A 50 -3.51 23.14 -2.02
N ARG A 51 -3.43 24.18 -1.18
CA ARG A 51 -4.57 25.01 -0.71
C ARG A 51 -5.35 25.74 -1.80
N LEU A 52 -5.37 25.27 -3.02
CA LEU A 52 -5.98 25.89 -4.19
C LEU A 52 -6.96 24.94 -4.85
N SER A 53 -8.18 24.88 -4.33
CA SER A 53 -9.39 24.90 -5.13
C SER A 53 -10.63 24.55 -4.28
N HIS A 54 -11.73 25.21 -4.59
CA HIS A 54 -13.07 25.02 -4.04
C HIS A 54 -13.69 23.67 -4.49
N ARG A 55 -12.93 22.56 -4.43
CA ARG A 55 -13.50 21.24 -4.61
C ARG A 55 -13.97 20.74 -3.24
N THR A 56 -15.26 20.79 -3.06
CA THR A 56 -16.03 20.10 -2.02
C THR A 56 -15.94 18.58 -2.25
N THR A 57 -14.77 17.98 -2.05
CA THR A 57 -14.70 16.52 -1.90
C THR A 57 -14.61 16.23 -0.42
N SER A 58 -15.64 15.60 0.09
CA SER A 58 -15.81 15.15 1.47
C SER A 58 -14.78 14.06 1.87
N ASP A 59 -13.92 13.66 0.94
CA ASP A 59 -12.98 12.57 1.13
C ASP A 59 -11.78 13.00 1.97
N ALA A 60 -11.45 12.19 2.97
CA ALA A 60 -10.30 12.43 3.82
C ALA A 60 -8.99 12.30 2.99
N ASN A 61 -8.02 13.18 3.28
CA ASN A 61 -6.67 13.08 2.77
C ASN A 61 -5.74 12.61 3.89
N TYR A 62 -4.91 11.64 3.62
CA TYR A 62 -4.06 10.97 4.59
C TYR A 62 -2.58 11.35 4.49
N ALA A 63 -2.19 12.27 3.60
CA ALA A 63 -0.80 12.67 3.36
C ALA A 63 -0.03 13.13 4.62
N ALA A 64 -0.73 13.58 5.68
CA ALA A 64 -0.11 13.96 6.95
C ALA A 64 -0.03 12.81 7.96
N MET A 65 -0.60 11.64 7.66
CA MET A 65 -0.75 10.52 8.60
C MET A 65 -0.17 9.22 8.06
N ILE A 66 0.01 9.11 6.74
CA ILE A 66 0.44 7.90 6.06
C ILE A 66 1.44 8.25 4.96
N ASP A 67 2.60 7.63 5.02
CA ASP A 67 3.60 7.61 3.98
C ASP A 67 3.52 6.28 3.24
N LEU A 68 3.19 6.29 1.96
CA LEU A 68 3.21 5.10 1.11
C LEU A 68 4.64 4.83 0.65
N ILE A 69 5.18 3.68 1.03
CA ILE A 69 6.57 3.31 0.79
C ILE A 69 6.69 2.39 -0.42
N ALA A 70 5.89 1.32 -0.46
CA ALA A 70 5.87 0.41 -1.58
C ALA A 70 4.45 -0.05 -1.89
N PHE A 71 4.19 -0.41 -3.16
CA PHE A 71 2.94 -1.06 -3.57
C PHE A 71 3.14 -1.95 -4.79
N SER A 72 2.24 -2.92 -4.94
CA SER A 72 2.04 -3.70 -6.16
C SER A 72 0.57 -4.09 -6.30
N LEU A 73 0.06 -4.02 -7.53
CA LEU A 73 -1.30 -4.38 -7.90
C LEU A 73 -1.27 -5.64 -8.78
N THR A 74 -1.72 -6.76 -8.26
CA THR A 74 -1.96 -7.99 -9.02
C THR A 74 -3.40 -8.01 -9.55
N ASN A 75 -3.79 -9.02 -10.32
CA ASN A 75 -5.19 -9.17 -10.73
C ASN A 75 -6.11 -9.52 -9.53
N PHE A 76 -5.55 -10.04 -8.45
CA PHE A 76 -6.31 -10.55 -7.30
C PHE A 76 -6.36 -9.58 -6.13
N GLY A 77 -5.50 -8.57 -6.12
CA GLY A 77 -5.47 -7.60 -5.01
C GLY A 77 -4.32 -6.61 -5.07
N VAL A 78 -4.19 -5.91 -3.96
CA VAL A 78 -3.22 -4.83 -3.74
C VAL A 78 -2.41 -5.12 -2.50
N ASN A 79 -1.10 -5.01 -2.61
CA ASN A 79 -0.18 -4.99 -1.48
C ASN A 79 0.39 -3.59 -1.31
N LEU A 80 0.34 -3.04 -0.10
CA LEU A 80 0.86 -1.73 0.26
C LEU A 80 1.76 -1.85 1.48
N LEU A 81 2.94 -1.25 1.40
CA LEU A 81 3.78 -0.99 2.57
C LEU A 81 3.65 0.48 2.93
N VAL A 82 3.24 0.78 4.15
CA VAL A 82 3.06 2.14 4.63
C VAL A 82 3.77 2.37 5.96
N TYR A 83 4.17 3.62 6.21
CA TYR A 83 4.57 4.12 7.51
C TYR A 83 3.47 5.06 8.01
N ALA A 84 2.96 4.84 9.20
CA ALA A 84 1.76 5.52 9.66
C ALA A 84 1.81 5.89 11.13
N VAL A 85 1.17 7.03 11.46
CA VAL A 85 1.11 7.56 12.83
C VAL A 85 0.26 6.70 13.77
N SER A 86 -0.64 5.86 13.25
CA SER A 86 -1.48 4.97 14.07
C SER A 86 -2.17 3.88 13.25
N THR A 87 -2.50 2.77 13.90
CA THR A 87 -3.35 1.70 13.33
C THR A 87 -4.72 2.23 12.88
N THR A 88 -5.31 3.18 13.62
CA THR A 88 -6.60 3.78 13.24
C THR A 88 -6.52 4.52 11.91
N SER A 89 -5.41 5.23 11.64
CA SER A 89 -5.18 5.88 10.34
C SER A 89 -5.09 4.87 9.20
N VAL A 90 -4.41 3.74 9.44
CA VAL A 90 -4.28 2.63 8.49
C VAL A 90 -5.64 2.03 8.17
N GLN A 91 -6.45 1.74 9.18
CA GLN A 91 -7.79 1.18 9.01
C GLN A 91 -8.70 2.12 8.23
N ALA A 92 -8.71 3.41 8.60
CA ALA A 92 -9.53 4.41 7.92
C ALA A 92 -9.12 4.59 6.45
N PHE A 93 -7.82 4.60 6.17
CA PHE A 93 -7.27 4.68 4.82
C PHE A 93 -7.68 3.47 3.96
N GLY A 94 -7.48 2.25 4.46
CA GLY A 94 -7.86 1.03 3.76
C GLY A 94 -9.37 0.96 3.47
N GLN A 95 -10.20 1.32 4.44
CA GLN A 95 -11.66 1.38 4.26
C GLN A 95 -12.07 2.43 3.22
N GLN A 96 -11.42 3.58 3.19
CA GLN A 96 -11.70 4.60 2.18
C GLN A 96 -11.33 4.12 0.77
N LEU A 97 -10.17 3.49 0.60
CA LEU A 97 -9.77 2.91 -0.70
C LEU A 97 -10.80 1.89 -1.18
N LEU A 98 -11.20 0.95 -0.32
CA LEU A 98 -12.21 -0.07 -0.63
C LEU A 98 -13.56 0.56 -1.00
N THR A 99 -14.05 1.50 -0.20
CA THR A 99 -15.35 2.14 -0.46
C THR A 99 -15.37 2.88 -1.79
N ARG A 100 -14.32 3.62 -2.09
CA ARG A 100 -14.21 4.36 -3.36
C ARG A 100 -14.06 3.43 -4.56
N TYR A 101 -13.25 2.36 -4.42
CA TYR A 101 -13.09 1.39 -5.47
C TYR A 101 -14.37 0.59 -5.72
N ALA A 102 -15.06 0.14 -4.68
CA ALA A 102 -16.36 -0.53 -4.80
C ALA A 102 -17.39 0.35 -5.54
N SER A 103 -17.45 1.64 -5.19
CA SER A 103 -18.32 2.60 -5.88
C SER A 103 -17.98 2.75 -7.37
N TYR A 104 -16.70 2.76 -7.72
CA TYR A 104 -16.25 2.78 -9.11
C TYR A 104 -16.68 1.51 -9.86
N VAL A 105 -16.43 0.32 -9.28
CA VAL A 105 -16.81 -0.95 -9.90
C VAL A 105 -18.32 -1.04 -10.11
N GLN A 106 -19.11 -0.60 -9.13
CA GLN A 106 -20.58 -0.57 -9.24
C GLN A 106 -21.05 0.37 -10.36
N ALA A 107 -20.39 1.51 -10.54
CA ALA A 107 -20.75 2.46 -11.60
C ALA A 107 -20.42 1.93 -13.01
N GLN A 108 -19.38 1.09 -13.14
CA GLN A 108 -18.94 0.51 -14.42
C GLN A 108 -19.77 -0.72 -14.82
N LYS A 109 -20.18 -1.50 -13.86
CA LYS A 109 -20.97 -2.72 -14.08
C LYS A 109 -22.42 -2.39 -13.79
N SER A 110 -23.28 -2.39 -14.84
CA SER A 110 -24.71 -2.27 -14.63
C SER A 110 -25.16 -3.26 -13.53
N TRP A 111 -25.91 -2.77 -12.60
CA TRP A 111 -26.49 -3.22 -11.33
C TRP A 111 -26.85 -4.71 -11.11
N GLU A 112 -26.45 -5.61 -11.97
CA GLU A 112 -26.61 -7.07 -11.84
C GLU A 112 -25.45 -7.79 -11.12
N VAL A 113 -24.42 -7.06 -10.66
CA VAL A 113 -23.27 -7.67 -10.01
C VAL A 113 -23.49 -7.72 -8.50
N LEU A 114 -23.32 -8.92 -7.95
CA LEU A 114 -23.23 -9.17 -6.49
C LEU A 114 -22.34 -8.13 -5.81
N PRO A 115 -22.62 -7.76 -4.57
CA PRO A 115 -21.80 -6.83 -3.83
C PRO A 115 -20.34 -7.29 -3.91
N PHE A 116 -19.46 -6.35 -4.26
CA PHE A 116 -18.02 -6.59 -4.31
C PHE A 116 -17.54 -6.96 -2.90
N ASP A 117 -17.35 -8.26 -2.69
CA ASP A 117 -16.88 -8.79 -1.43
C ASP A 117 -15.34 -8.72 -1.43
N SER A 118 -14.80 -8.00 -0.49
CA SER A 118 -13.36 -7.74 -0.41
C SER A 118 -12.85 -7.94 1.01
N ILE A 119 -11.63 -8.44 1.08
CA ILE A 119 -10.90 -8.65 2.33
C ILE A 119 -9.89 -7.51 2.47
N PHE A 120 -9.83 -6.92 3.65
CA PHE A 120 -8.80 -5.98 4.06
C PHE A 120 -8.10 -6.48 5.31
N VAL A 121 -6.81 -6.71 5.20
CA VAL A 121 -5.94 -7.13 6.31
C VAL A 121 -4.81 -6.12 6.44
N HIS A 122 -4.35 -5.89 7.64
CA HIS A 122 -3.15 -5.10 7.92
C HIS A 122 -2.35 -5.74 9.04
N ASP A 123 -1.04 -5.82 8.86
CA ASP A 123 -0.09 -6.34 9.84
C ASP A 123 0.86 -5.23 10.25
N LEU A 124 1.10 -5.14 11.55
CA LEU A 124 2.12 -4.29 12.12
C LEU A 124 3.48 -4.98 11.97
N LEU A 125 4.45 -4.28 11.38
CA LEU A 125 5.81 -4.78 11.22
C LEU A 125 6.66 -4.36 12.42
N ALA A 126 7.59 -5.25 12.81
CA ALA A 126 8.39 -5.05 14.01
C ALA A 126 9.38 -3.89 13.89
N ASP A 127 9.99 -3.73 12.71
CA ASP A 127 11.03 -2.75 12.46
C ASP A 127 11.26 -2.46 10.96
N GLU A 128 12.26 -1.66 10.66
CA GLU A 128 12.67 -1.30 9.30
C GLU A 128 13.22 -2.50 8.51
N HIS A 129 13.82 -3.49 9.18
CA HIS A 129 14.31 -4.71 8.55
C HIS A 129 13.16 -5.54 7.99
N GLU A 130 12.10 -5.71 8.77
CA GLU A 130 10.88 -6.40 8.32
C GLU A 130 10.20 -5.62 7.21
N ALA A 131 10.15 -4.29 7.30
CA ALA A 131 9.62 -3.43 6.25
C ALA A 131 10.42 -3.57 4.94
N LEU A 132 11.74 -3.69 5.03
CA LEU A 132 12.60 -3.90 3.87
C LEU A 132 12.32 -5.26 3.20
N ALA A 133 12.20 -6.33 3.98
CA ALA A 133 11.84 -7.66 3.47
C ALA A 133 10.47 -7.64 2.77
N VAL A 134 9.46 -7.04 3.41
CA VAL A 134 8.11 -6.88 2.84
C VAL A 134 8.14 -6.04 1.56
N SER A 135 8.95 -4.99 1.47
CA SER A 135 9.08 -4.19 0.24
C SER A 135 9.59 -5.02 -0.93
N ARG A 136 10.56 -5.92 -0.67
CA ARG A 136 11.09 -6.85 -1.67
C ARG A 136 10.01 -7.84 -2.14
N GLU A 137 9.28 -8.43 -1.21
CA GLU A 137 8.18 -9.34 -1.53
C GLU A 137 7.12 -8.65 -2.41
N ILE A 138 6.71 -7.43 -2.04
CA ILE A 138 5.75 -6.62 -2.82
C ILE A 138 6.25 -6.38 -4.24
N HIS A 139 7.52 -6.04 -4.42
CA HIS A 139 8.07 -5.74 -5.74
C HIS A 139 8.29 -7.00 -6.60
N LEU A 140 8.49 -8.18 -5.99
CA LEU A 140 8.69 -9.45 -6.69
C LEU A 140 7.38 -10.19 -7.03
N LEU A 141 6.21 -9.61 -6.80
CA LEU A 141 4.91 -10.26 -7.07
C LEU A 141 4.67 -10.56 -8.57
N HIS A 142 5.45 -9.99 -9.47
CA HIS A 142 5.36 -10.18 -10.91
C HIS A 142 6.68 -10.65 -11.49
N ASP A 143 6.64 -11.52 -12.50
CA ASP A 143 7.84 -12.03 -13.18
C ASP A 143 8.66 -10.89 -13.82
N ASP A 144 7.98 -9.91 -14.43
CA ASP A 144 8.60 -8.72 -15.05
C ASP A 144 8.74 -7.56 -14.04
N TRP A 145 9.06 -7.86 -12.79
CA TRP A 145 9.04 -6.92 -11.66
C TRP A 145 9.80 -5.60 -11.91
N GLU A 146 10.92 -5.62 -12.63
CA GLU A 146 11.75 -4.43 -12.87
C GLU A 146 10.99 -3.32 -13.64
N TYR A 147 10.05 -3.71 -14.50
CA TYR A 147 9.33 -2.81 -15.40
C TYR A 147 7.83 -2.77 -15.14
N ASP A 148 7.39 -3.38 -14.04
CA ASP A 148 5.97 -3.42 -13.70
C ASP A 148 5.44 -2.00 -13.43
N ARG A 149 4.54 -1.54 -14.30
CA ARG A 149 3.91 -0.22 -14.22
C ARG A 149 2.88 -0.11 -13.11
N TYR A 150 2.39 -1.23 -12.60
CA TYR A 150 1.43 -1.34 -11.51
C TYR A 150 2.10 -1.60 -10.17
N SER A 151 3.41 -1.43 -10.10
CA SER A 151 4.23 -1.48 -8.91
C SER A 151 4.92 -0.16 -8.64
N SER A 152 5.33 0.03 -7.40
CA SER A 152 6.17 1.16 -6.99
C SER A 152 7.64 1.01 -7.37
N ILE A 153 8.07 -0.11 -7.95
CA ILE A 153 9.48 -0.38 -8.27
C ILE A 153 10.13 0.73 -9.09
N GLY A 154 9.37 1.37 -9.98
CA GLY A 154 9.86 2.48 -10.79
C GLY A 154 10.30 3.72 -9.99
N PHE A 155 9.86 3.86 -8.72
CA PHE A 155 10.32 4.93 -7.82
C PHE A 155 11.69 4.61 -7.20
N TYR A 156 12.13 3.36 -7.25
CA TYR A 156 13.41 2.87 -6.74
C TYR A 156 14.46 2.68 -7.83
N LEU A 157 14.05 2.17 -9.01
CA LEU A 157 14.96 1.81 -10.09
C LEU A 157 14.98 2.81 -11.25
N HIS A 158 13.89 3.54 -11.45
CA HIS A 158 13.71 4.43 -12.59
C HIS A 158 13.24 5.79 -12.07
N ASP A 159 13.70 6.87 -12.56
CA ASP A 159 13.39 8.24 -12.10
C ASP A 159 11.88 8.62 -12.02
N ARG A 160 11.01 7.63 -11.70
CA ARG A 160 9.58 7.89 -11.45
C ARG A 160 9.45 8.71 -10.17
N ARG A 161 8.67 9.78 -10.25
CA ARG A 161 8.48 10.72 -9.14
C ARG A 161 7.01 10.99 -8.89
N GLY A 162 6.69 11.26 -7.64
CA GLY A 162 5.36 11.66 -7.21
C GLY A 162 5.38 12.02 -5.74
N ASP A 163 4.76 13.13 -5.37
CA ASP A 163 4.69 13.64 -4.00
C ASP A 163 3.81 12.80 -3.06
N TRP A 164 3.10 11.83 -3.59
CA TRP A 164 2.26 10.86 -2.89
C TRP A 164 2.99 9.58 -2.50
N MET A 165 4.22 9.37 -3.03
CA MET A 165 5.10 8.25 -2.70
C MET A 165 6.26 8.72 -1.85
N GLN A 166 6.57 7.95 -0.80
CA GLN A 166 7.66 8.26 0.14
C GLN A 166 8.71 7.13 0.12
N ALA A 167 9.15 6.75 -1.10
CA ALA A 167 10.15 5.70 -1.31
C ALA A 167 11.47 5.93 -0.55
N TRP A 168 11.77 7.19 -0.20
CA TRP A 168 12.98 7.59 0.51
C TRP A 168 13.17 6.89 1.86
N HIS A 169 12.10 6.44 2.52
CA HIS A 169 12.18 5.67 3.76
C HIS A 169 13.13 4.47 3.62
N LEU A 170 13.03 3.71 2.53
CA LEU A 170 13.88 2.56 2.28
C LEU A 170 15.02 2.87 1.30
N ALA A 171 14.81 3.76 0.31
CA ALA A 171 15.84 4.12 -0.66
C ALA A 171 17.10 4.70 0.00
N ASN A 172 16.96 5.41 1.13
CA ASN A 172 18.09 5.93 1.91
C ASN A 172 19.02 4.84 2.42
N LEU A 173 18.51 3.63 2.72
CA LEU A 173 19.33 2.48 3.15
C LEU A 173 20.31 2.04 2.04
N PHE A 174 19.99 2.36 0.82
CA PHE A 174 20.80 2.10 -0.38
C PHE A 174 21.46 3.38 -0.92
N HIS A 175 21.63 4.41 -0.06
CA HIS A 175 22.20 5.70 -0.46
C HIS A 175 21.47 6.36 -1.65
N ASN A 176 20.19 6.04 -1.86
CA ASN A 176 19.39 6.41 -3.03
C ASN A 176 20.00 5.94 -4.36
N ASP A 177 20.79 4.87 -4.34
CA ASP A 177 21.40 4.28 -5.52
C ASP A 177 20.54 3.10 -6.02
N SER A 178 20.01 3.23 -7.23
CA SER A 178 19.14 2.23 -7.85
C SER A 178 19.88 0.89 -8.12
N LEU A 179 21.19 0.91 -8.33
CA LEU A 179 21.98 -0.31 -8.55
C LEU A 179 22.07 -1.14 -7.26
N TRP A 180 22.26 -0.49 -6.10
CA TRP A 180 22.27 -1.17 -4.82
C TRP A 180 20.88 -1.75 -4.47
N TYR A 181 19.82 -0.99 -4.74
CA TYR A 181 18.48 -1.51 -4.54
C TYR A 181 18.16 -2.69 -5.45
N ARG A 182 18.57 -2.60 -6.75
CA ARG A 182 18.43 -3.70 -7.70
C ARG A 182 19.21 -4.95 -7.26
N GLN A 183 20.43 -4.78 -6.76
CA GLN A 183 21.21 -5.90 -6.22
C GLN A 183 20.52 -6.57 -5.04
N PHE A 184 19.96 -5.79 -4.12
CA PHE A 184 19.15 -6.29 -3.01
C PHE A 184 17.93 -7.10 -3.51
N MET A 185 17.25 -6.64 -4.56
CA MET A 185 16.13 -7.36 -5.16
C MET A 185 16.53 -8.73 -5.74
N LEU A 186 17.74 -8.86 -6.26
CA LEU A 186 18.28 -10.08 -6.88
C LEU A 186 18.96 -11.03 -5.89
N ASP A 187 19.24 -10.57 -4.67
CA ASP A 187 19.98 -11.36 -3.67
C ASP A 187 19.03 -12.31 -2.91
N ASP A 188 19.13 -13.60 -3.22
CA ASP A 188 18.34 -14.65 -2.56
C ASP A 188 18.81 -14.98 -1.14
N SER A 189 19.96 -14.46 -0.69
CA SER A 189 20.53 -14.78 0.65
C SER A 189 19.78 -14.14 1.82
N HIS A 190 18.92 -13.15 1.55
CA HIS A 190 18.12 -12.44 2.55
C HIS A 190 16.69 -12.98 2.72
N ILE A 191 16.39 -14.15 2.17
CA ILE A 191 15.07 -14.77 2.27
C ILE A 191 14.85 -15.37 3.66
N GLY A 192 14.46 -14.52 4.58
CA GLY A 192 13.66 -14.92 5.73
C GLY A 192 12.19 -14.82 5.36
N VAL A 193 11.74 -15.67 4.43
CA VAL A 193 10.41 -15.60 3.83
C VAL A 193 9.36 -15.86 4.90
N ARG A 194 8.55 -14.86 5.25
CA ARG A 194 7.17 -15.13 5.63
C ARG A 194 6.45 -15.53 4.35
N GLN A 195 6.27 -16.84 4.15
CA GLN A 195 5.26 -17.32 3.21
C GLN A 195 3.93 -16.76 3.69
N PHE A 196 3.35 -15.83 2.92
CA PHE A 196 1.95 -15.49 3.09
C PHE A 196 1.17 -16.74 2.69
N GLU A 197 0.84 -17.58 3.68
CA GLU A 197 -0.13 -18.63 3.49
C GLU A 197 -1.43 -17.94 3.09
N PHE A 198 -1.76 -18.07 1.82
CA PHE A 198 -3.12 -17.80 1.37
C PHE A 198 -4.01 -18.68 2.24
N ILE A 199 -4.81 -18.07 3.09
CA ILE A 199 -5.78 -18.80 3.90
C ILE A 199 -6.79 -19.36 2.93
N GLU A 200 -6.51 -20.59 2.47
CA GLU A 200 -7.52 -21.43 1.85
C GLU A 200 -8.53 -21.80 2.95
N THR A 201 -9.63 -21.09 3.01
CA THR A 201 -10.80 -21.46 3.80
C THR A 201 -12.05 -21.53 2.92
#